data_20e27f15869013258edd30b5add5789e
#
_entry.id   20e27f15869013258edd30b5add5789e
#
_cell.length_a   1.000
_cell.length_b   1.000
_cell.length_c   1.000
_cell.angle_alpha   90.00
_cell.angle_beta   90.00
_cell.angle_gamma   90.00
#
_symmetry.space_group_name_H-M   'P 1'
#
loop_
_entity.id
_entity.type
_entity.pdbx_description
1 polymer ?
#
loop_
_entity_poly.entity_id
_entity_poly.type
_entity_poly.pdbx_seq_one_letter_code
_entity_poly.pdbx_strand_id
1 'polypeptide(L)'
;MAGERKPRPPLTNLHETQSAMSTRGRIKDFWREQRIFEQRALAASIIVSALAVVLFGRLIWLQVVKYDEYTDLAQGNRVRIEPQPAPRGIIYDRNGEILAENKPAYQLELVPEEVPNLDATLKGLVDIGLIDEEDRDDVRRTIRSRRPFDSVPIRLFLNDDDMARFAVNRHDFPGVDIRTRLARSYPHGETAVHALGYVGSISASDLARIDREQYAGSSTIGKVGVEAAFEDVLRGRNGRREIMVNARGRSVDKAGGLEAMRDTIPGEPGSDLMLTLDLEVQRVAEDLVSNQRAAIVALDPNNGDVLALVSRPGFDPNMFARGLTRTEFRSLNENPDRPLFNRALRGTYPPGSTIKPVVALAGLTYGVTEPLAPHYCVGFYSLPGSSHRFRDWKPKGHGAIDLRSAIAQSCDTYFYEMSSRLGVRRLHDFLAEFGLGEPTGIDIGGEKAGILPSPEWKQQAFRKRSDQVWFPGETVIFSIG
;
A
#
# COMPACT_ATOMS: atom_id res chain seq x y z
N MET A 1 32.87 -48.87 -45.30
CA MET A 1 33.65 -48.59 -46.49
C MET A 1 34.97 -48.07 -46.00
N ALA A 2 35.93 -48.90 -45.95
CA ALA A 2 37.01 -49.17 -46.89
C ALA A 2 38.07 -48.08 -46.76
N GLY A 3 39.18 -48.30 -46.25
CA GLY A 3 40.30 -49.17 -46.58
C GLY A 3 41.44 -48.20 -46.82
N GLU A 4 42.62 -48.36 -46.61
CA GLU A 4 43.66 -49.39 -46.60
C GLU A 4 45.01 -48.70 -46.38
N ARG A 5 45.80 -49.11 -45.43
CA ARG A 5 47.02 -49.95 -45.52
C ARG A 5 48.15 -49.42 -46.41
N LYS A 6 49.27 -49.07 -45.67
CA LYS A 6 50.68 -49.55 -45.80
C LYS A 6 51.30 -49.61 -47.19
N PRO A 7 52.72 -49.62 -47.37
CA PRO A 7 53.69 -50.41 -46.61
C PRO A 7 55.12 -49.76 -46.39
N ARG A 8 55.92 -50.49 -45.60
CA ARG A 8 57.40 -50.50 -45.49
C ARG A 8 58.04 -51.37 -46.66
N PRO A 9 59.37 -51.62 -46.74
CA PRO A 9 60.64 -50.98 -46.38
C PRO A 9 61.63 -50.97 -47.61
N PRO A 10 62.96 -51.08 -47.64
CA PRO A 10 63.89 -51.96 -46.89
C PRO A 10 65.27 -51.34 -46.46
N LEU A 11 66.00 -52.16 -45.76
CA LEU A 11 67.39 -52.15 -45.30
C LEU A 11 68.42 -52.13 -46.43
N THR A 12 69.63 -51.57 -46.17
CA THR A 12 70.95 -52.16 -46.40
C THR A 12 72.06 -51.25 -45.84
N ASN A 13 72.75 -51.71 -44.85
CA ASN A 13 74.13 -52.22 -44.68
C ASN A 13 75.32 -51.29 -45.04
N LEU A 14 76.14 -51.15 -44.01
CA LEU A 14 77.61 -51.43 -43.91
C LEU A 14 78.56 -50.26 -44.20
N HIS A 15 79.29 -49.88 -43.33
CA HIS A 15 80.73 -50.03 -43.03
C HIS A 15 81.31 -48.97 -42.12
N GLU A 16 81.88 -49.48 -41.06
CA GLU A 16 83.06 -49.03 -40.30
C GLU A 16 83.79 -47.80 -40.79
N THR A 17 83.98 -46.84 -39.85
CA THR A 17 85.36 -46.34 -39.55
C THR A 17 85.42 -45.87 -38.12
N GLN A 18 86.30 -46.42 -37.37
CA GLN A 18 86.74 -46.06 -36.07
C GLN A 18 87.32 -44.59 -36.08
N SER A 19 86.88 -43.74 -35.22
CA SER A 19 87.69 -42.62 -34.75
C SER A 19 87.43 -42.41 -33.25
N ALA A 20 88.43 -42.78 -32.51
CA ALA A 20 88.51 -42.57 -31.06
C ALA A 20 88.42 -41.06 -30.74
N MET A 21 87.38 -40.66 -30.07
CA MET A 21 87.39 -39.41 -29.34
C MET A 21 87.06 -39.64 -27.88
N SER A 22 88.08 -39.46 -27.14
CA SER A 22 88.28 -39.34 -25.72
C SER A 22 87.02 -38.83 -25.02
N THR A 23 86.31 -39.63 -24.31
CA THR A 23 85.43 -39.27 -23.23
C THR A 23 86.27 -38.78 -22.05
N ARG A 24 86.55 -37.44 -22.03
CA ARG A 24 86.95 -36.81 -20.78
C ARG A 24 85.77 -36.96 -19.84
N GLY A 25 85.82 -37.94 -18.94
CA GLY A 25 84.96 -37.97 -17.77
C GLY A 25 85.16 -36.71 -16.98
N ARG A 26 84.11 -35.87 -16.97
CA ARG A 26 84.03 -34.73 -16.00
C ARG A 26 84.17 -35.37 -14.64
N ILE A 27 85.34 -35.19 -14.03
CA ILE A 27 85.56 -35.53 -12.62
C ILE A 27 84.53 -34.64 -11.88
N LYS A 28 83.46 -35.26 -11.35
CA LYS A 28 82.55 -34.62 -10.44
C LYS A 28 83.36 -34.21 -9.24
N ASP A 29 83.56 -32.92 -9.12
CA ASP A 29 84.20 -32.31 -7.94
C ASP A 29 83.19 -32.26 -6.81
N PHE A 30 83.02 -33.39 -6.12
CA PHE A 30 82.06 -33.59 -5.05
C PHE A 30 82.10 -32.49 -4.01
N TRP A 31 83.27 -31.99 -3.67
CA TRP A 31 83.45 -30.92 -2.71
C TRP A 31 82.95 -29.57 -3.22
N ARG A 32 83.02 -29.33 -4.48
CA ARG A 32 82.51 -28.11 -5.11
C ARG A 32 80.98 -28.14 -5.28
N GLU A 33 80.44 -29.25 -5.66
CA GLU A 33 78.98 -29.49 -5.74
C GLU A 33 78.37 -29.42 -4.34
N GLN A 34 78.94 -30.02 -3.34
CA GLN A 34 78.50 -29.96 -1.97
C GLN A 34 78.51 -28.52 -1.44
N ARG A 35 79.57 -27.76 -1.67
CA ARG A 35 79.71 -26.37 -1.24
C ARG A 35 78.67 -25.47 -1.95
N ILE A 36 78.39 -25.68 -3.23
CA ILE A 36 77.33 -24.96 -3.96
C ILE A 36 75.96 -25.33 -3.40
N PHE A 37 75.73 -26.60 -3.09
CA PHE A 37 74.47 -27.03 -2.47
C PHE A 37 74.31 -26.40 -1.09
N GLU A 38 75.33 -26.43 -0.21
CA GLU A 38 75.31 -25.82 1.12
C GLU A 38 75.05 -24.29 1.03
N GLN A 39 75.70 -23.58 0.10
CA GLN A 39 75.50 -22.16 -0.11
C GLN A 39 74.06 -21.86 -0.60
N ARG A 40 73.51 -22.67 -1.53
CA ARG A 40 72.16 -22.49 -2.00
C ARG A 40 71.11 -22.87 -0.93
N ALA A 41 71.37 -23.92 -0.16
CA ALA A 41 70.55 -24.31 0.98
C ALA A 41 70.53 -23.23 2.06
N LEU A 42 71.70 -22.65 2.36
CA LEU A 42 71.82 -21.54 3.32
C LEU A 42 71.08 -20.30 2.79
N ALA A 43 71.26 -19.94 1.53
CA ALA A 43 70.57 -18.80 0.93
C ALA A 43 69.05 -19.02 0.92
N ALA A 44 68.58 -20.21 0.56
CA ALA A 44 67.18 -20.54 0.64
C ALA A 44 66.63 -20.49 2.08
N SER A 45 67.36 -21.01 3.04
CA SER A 45 67.00 -20.95 4.47
C SER A 45 66.92 -19.49 4.98
N ILE A 46 67.84 -18.61 4.58
CA ILE A 46 67.78 -17.18 4.91
C ILE A 46 66.56 -16.54 4.31
N ILE A 47 66.25 -16.80 3.03
CA ILE A 47 65.08 -16.27 2.36
C ILE A 47 63.77 -16.72 3.06
N VAL A 48 63.66 -18.04 3.35
CA VAL A 48 62.52 -18.60 4.04
C VAL A 48 62.35 -18.01 5.43
N SER A 49 63.48 -17.88 6.17
CA SER A 49 63.45 -17.27 7.51
C SER A 49 63.07 -15.80 7.45
N ALA A 50 63.57 -15.02 6.48
CA ALA A 50 63.17 -13.64 6.27
C ALA A 50 61.67 -13.50 5.94
N LEU A 51 61.16 -14.34 5.06
CA LEU A 51 59.73 -14.38 4.75
C LEU A 51 58.88 -14.78 6.00
N ALA A 52 59.37 -15.74 6.79
CA ALA A 52 58.71 -16.13 8.04
C ALA A 52 58.67 -14.95 9.03
N VAL A 53 59.77 -14.19 9.20
CA VAL A 53 59.82 -13.01 10.05
C VAL A 53 58.83 -11.93 9.58
N VAL A 54 58.75 -11.69 8.26
CA VAL A 54 57.77 -10.75 7.70
C VAL A 54 56.34 -11.23 7.98
N LEU A 55 56.09 -12.53 7.81
CA LEU A 55 54.79 -13.13 8.10
C LEU A 55 54.39 -12.97 9.58
N PHE A 56 55.33 -13.32 10.50
CA PHE A 56 55.15 -13.14 11.94
C PHE A 56 54.94 -11.68 12.32
N GLY A 57 55.75 -10.76 11.77
CA GLY A 57 55.55 -9.35 11.96
C GLY A 57 54.18 -8.86 11.51
N ARG A 58 53.71 -9.36 10.36
CA ARG A 58 52.36 -9.07 9.86
C ARG A 58 51.29 -9.65 10.78
N LEU A 59 51.50 -10.87 11.29
CA LEU A 59 50.57 -11.51 12.19
C LEU A 59 50.42 -10.72 13.51
N ILE A 60 51.55 -10.31 14.10
CA ILE A 60 51.56 -9.48 15.30
C ILE A 60 50.87 -8.14 15.03
N TRP A 61 51.17 -7.50 13.89
CA TRP A 61 50.51 -6.27 13.51
C TRP A 61 48.97 -6.43 13.44
N LEU A 62 48.48 -7.50 12.83
CA LEU A 62 47.05 -7.76 12.70
C LEU A 62 46.40 -8.15 14.03
N GLN A 63 47.09 -8.94 14.86
CA GLN A 63 46.49 -9.53 16.08
C GLN A 63 46.70 -8.69 17.32
N VAL A 64 47.68 -7.77 17.33
CA VAL A 64 47.97 -6.93 18.50
C VAL A 64 47.69 -5.46 18.21
N VAL A 65 48.30 -4.90 17.13
CA VAL A 65 48.18 -3.48 16.85
C VAL A 65 46.82 -3.10 16.27
N LYS A 66 46.26 -3.99 15.45
CA LYS A 66 44.94 -3.79 14.77
C LYS A 66 43.84 -4.64 15.38
N TYR A 67 44.06 -5.21 16.57
CA TYR A 67 43.11 -6.10 17.22
C TYR A 67 41.72 -5.47 17.41
N ASP A 68 41.70 -4.26 17.97
CA ASP A 68 40.42 -3.56 18.26
C ASP A 68 39.66 -3.22 16.98
N GLU A 69 40.39 -2.68 15.97
CA GLU A 69 39.80 -2.34 14.68
C GLU A 69 39.16 -3.57 13.97
N TYR A 70 39.90 -4.69 13.96
CA TYR A 70 39.36 -5.92 13.33
C TYR A 70 38.33 -6.64 14.20
N THR A 71 38.37 -6.47 15.51
CA THR A 71 37.35 -6.97 16.43
C THR A 71 36.03 -6.22 16.24
N ASP A 72 36.08 -4.88 16.13
CA ASP A 72 34.92 -4.05 15.87
C ASP A 72 34.31 -4.35 14.51
N LEU A 73 35.12 -4.51 13.46
CA LEU A 73 34.66 -4.95 12.14
C LEU A 73 34.05 -6.35 12.16
N ALA A 74 34.66 -7.27 12.93
CA ALA A 74 34.14 -8.63 13.07
C ALA A 74 32.83 -8.67 13.89
N GLN A 75 32.71 -7.81 14.91
CA GLN A 75 31.47 -7.67 15.68
C GLN A 75 30.37 -7.01 14.84
N GLY A 76 30.68 -5.93 14.09
CA GLY A 76 29.76 -5.29 13.16
C GLY A 76 29.24 -6.25 12.07
N ASN A 77 30.05 -7.21 11.62
CA ASN A 77 29.61 -8.24 10.66
C ASN A 77 28.80 -9.38 11.30
N ARG A 78 28.76 -9.48 12.64
CA ARG A 78 28.01 -10.50 13.39
C ARG A 78 26.67 -10.01 13.90
N VAL A 79 26.46 -8.69 13.93
CA VAL A 79 25.22 -8.08 14.42
C VAL A 79 24.39 -7.65 13.25
N ARG A 80 23.15 -8.13 13.19
CA ARG A 80 22.14 -7.67 12.24
C ARG A 80 21.04 -6.96 13.02
N ILE A 81 20.67 -5.78 12.55
CA ILE A 81 19.52 -5.05 13.09
C ILE A 81 18.24 -5.61 12.44
N GLU A 82 17.38 -6.17 13.25
CA GLU A 82 16.03 -6.59 12.87
C GLU A 82 15.04 -5.52 13.33
N PRO A 83 14.32 -4.86 12.41
CA PRO A 83 13.32 -3.88 12.79
C PRO A 83 12.17 -4.56 13.52
N GLN A 84 11.72 -3.95 14.62
CA GLN A 84 10.53 -4.37 15.37
C GLN A 84 9.39 -3.40 15.08
N PRO A 85 8.36 -3.80 14.33
CA PRO A 85 7.21 -2.94 14.07
C PRO A 85 6.55 -2.52 15.37
N ALA A 86 6.25 -1.22 15.47
CA ALA A 86 5.50 -0.68 16.59
C ALA A 86 4.02 -1.10 16.51
N PRO A 87 3.33 -1.26 17.65
CA PRO A 87 1.89 -1.37 17.66
C PRO A 87 1.25 -0.11 17.07
N ARG A 88 0.27 -0.29 16.19
CA ARG A 88 -0.48 0.82 15.60
C ARG A 88 -1.45 1.41 16.62
N GLY A 89 -1.64 2.73 16.64
CA GLY A 89 -2.60 3.40 17.52
C GLY A 89 -4.03 2.86 17.36
N ILE A 90 -4.79 2.88 18.42
CA ILE A 90 -6.21 2.46 18.44
C ILE A 90 -7.07 3.61 17.94
N ILE A 91 -8.15 3.31 17.25
CA ILE A 91 -9.13 4.31 16.80
C ILE A 91 -10.40 4.13 17.61
N TYR A 92 -10.85 5.21 18.23
CA TYR A 92 -12.07 5.28 19.03
C TYR A 92 -13.10 6.19 18.36
N ASP A 93 -14.36 5.93 18.62
CA ASP A 93 -15.42 6.89 18.38
C ASP A 93 -15.40 8.02 19.44
N ARG A 94 -16.31 8.99 19.33
CA ARG A 94 -16.42 10.12 20.29
C ARG A 94 -16.76 9.69 21.72
N ASN A 95 -17.33 8.51 21.90
CA ASN A 95 -17.78 7.96 23.19
C ASN A 95 -16.75 7.00 23.81
N GLY A 96 -15.63 6.73 23.11
CA GLY A 96 -14.58 5.81 23.54
C GLY A 96 -14.79 4.36 23.10
N GLU A 97 -15.75 4.10 22.20
CA GLU A 97 -15.94 2.76 21.62
C GLU A 97 -14.83 2.47 20.60
N ILE A 98 -14.29 1.26 20.63
CA ILE A 98 -13.17 0.86 19.77
C ILE A 98 -13.66 0.60 18.35
N LEU A 99 -13.20 1.41 17.40
CA LEU A 99 -13.49 1.26 15.98
C LEU A 99 -12.42 0.43 15.23
N ALA A 100 -11.16 0.55 15.65
CA ALA A 100 -10.07 -0.27 15.13
C ALA A 100 -9.00 -0.50 16.19
N GLU A 101 -8.54 -1.74 16.30
CA GLU A 101 -7.57 -2.21 17.31
C GLU A 101 -6.53 -3.15 16.70
N ASN A 102 -5.55 -3.59 17.51
CA ASN A 102 -4.58 -4.60 17.09
C ASN A 102 -4.83 -5.89 17.87
N LYS A 103 -5.00 -7.00 17.15
CA LYS A 103 -5.15 -8.33 17.75
C LYS A 103 -3.99 -9.24 17.37
N PRO A 104 -3.55 -10.13 18.24
CA PRO A 104 -2.65 -11.21 17.86
C PRO A 104 -3.28 -12.04 16.75
N ALA A 105 -2.52 -12.25 15.66
CA ALA A 105 -2.91 -13.10 14.55
C ALA A 105 -1.78 -14.07 14.23
N TYR A 106 -2.13 -15.27 13.82
CA TYR A 106 -1.18 -16.27 13.39
C TYR A 106 -0.94 -16.13 11.89
N GLN A 107 0.34 -16.00 11.52
CA GLN A 107 0.79 -15.89 10.12
C GLN A 107 1.60 -17.11 9.75
N LEU A 108 1.47 -17.57 8.50
CA LEU A 108 2.35 -18.55 7.94
C LEU A 108 3.53 -17.83 7.28
N GLU A 109 4.72 -18.09 7.77
CA GLU A 109 5.96 -17.49 7.27
C GLU A 109 6.88 -18.57 6.72
N LEU A 110 7.68 -18.23 5.70
CA LEU A 110 8.65 -19.12 5.07
C LEU A 110 10.02 -18.45 5.02
N VAL A 111 11.07 -19.20 5.38
CA VAL A 111 12.47 -18.79 5.19
C VAL A 111 13.02 -19.50 3.95
N PRO A 112 13.27 -18.80 2.83
CA PRO A 112 13.59 -19.43 1.54
C PRO A 112 14.79 -20.36 1.57
N GLU A 113 15.84 -20.03 2.33
CA GLU A 113 17.06 -20.87 2.41
C GLU A 113 16.89 -22.16 3.19
N GLU A 114 15.86 -22.24 4.05
CA GLU A 114 15.53 -23.44 4.83
C GLU A 114 14.62 -24.40 4.04
N VAL A 115 14.12 -23.96 2.87
CA VAL A 115 13.22 -24.73 2.01
C VAL A 115 14.02 -25.44 0.93
N PRO A 116 14.08 -26.77 0.91
CA PRO A 116 14.87 -27.54 -0.06
C PRO A 116 14.38 -27.38 -1.51
N ASN A 117 13.06 -27.31 -1.70
CA ASN A 117 12.43 -27.12 -3.02
C ASN A 117 11.20 -26.24 -2.88
N LEU A 118 11.35 -24.95 -3.24
CA LEU A 118 10.30 -23.95 -3.11
C LEU A 118 9.03 -24.33 -3.88
N ASP A 119 9.16 -24.82 -5.12
CA ASP A 119 8.01 -25.14 -5.96
C ASP A 119 7.22 -26.33 -5.43
N ALA A 120 7.90 -27.34 -4.89
CA ALA A 120 7.27 -28.49 -4.25
C ALA A 120 6.56 -28.06 -2.93
N THR A 121 7.22 -27.23 -2.11
CA THR A 121 6.65 -26.72 -0.88
C THR A 121 5.39 -25.88 -1.14
N LEU A 122 5.43 -24.94 -2.11
CA LEU A 122 4.25 -24.14 -2.46
C LEU A 122 3.11 -25.00 -2.98
N LYS A 123 3.40 -26.03 -3.80
CA LYS A 123 2.38 -26.97 -4.26
C LYS A 123 1.79 -27.75 -3.08
N GLY A 124 2.62 -28.27 -2.18
CA GLY A 124 2.14 -28.98 -0.98
C GLY A 124 1.25 -28.10 -0.10
N LEU A 125 1.59 -26.80 0.06
CA LEU A 125 0.75 -25.84 0.80
C LEU A 125 -0.59 -25.57 0.11
N VAL A 126 -0.63 -25.62 -1.22
CA VAL A 126 -1.88 -25.58 -1.99
C VAL A 126 -2.70 -26.84 -1.78
N ASP A 127 -2.06 -28.02 -1.86
CA ASP A 127 -2.71 -29.31 -1.71
C ASP A 127 -3.40 -29.47 -0.34
N ILE A 128 -2.83 -28.87 0.73
CA ILE A 128 -3.46 -28.83 2.06
C ILE A 128 -4.37 -27.61 2.27
N GLY A 129 -4.59 -26.77 1.25
CA GLY A 129 -5.53 -25.64 1.28
C GLY A 129 -5.09 -24.44 2.14
N LEU A 130 -3.76 -24.26 2.33
CA LEU A 130 -3.22 -23.07 3.01
C LEU A 130 -2.91 -21.92 2.06
N ILE A 131 -2.78 -22.18 0.76
CA ILE A 131 -2.60 -21.19 -0.29
C ILE A 131 -3.55 -21.56 -1.42
N ASP A 132 -4.16 -20.57 -2.06
CA ASP A 132 -4.94 -20.79 -3.27
C ASP A 132 -4.01 -20.98 -4.48
N GLU A 133 -4.38 -21.87 -5.42
CA GLU A 133 -3.56 -22.12 -6.63
C GLU A 133 -3.36 -20.83 -7.45
N GLU A 134 -4.37 -19.96 -7.48
CA GLU A 134 -4.29 -18.66 -8.19
C GLU A 134 -3.27 -17.70 -7.58
N ASP A 135 -3.00 -17.79 -6.27
CA ASP A 135 -2.09 -16.92 -5.54
C ASP A 135 -0.65 -17.47 -5.49
N ARG A 136 -0.44 -18.74 -5.86
CA ARG A 136 0.85 -19.42 -5.82
C ARG A 136 1.98 -18.65 -6.51
N ASP A 137 1.72 -18.12 -7.70
CA ASP A 137 2.72 -17.40 -8.48
C ASP A 137 3.06 -16.03 -7.88
N ASP A 138 2.11 -15.37 -7.21
CA ASP A 138 2.34 -14.10 -6.51
C ASP A 138 3.16 -14.31 -5.25
N VAL A 139 2.84 -15.33 -4.47
CA VAL A 139 3.64 -15.77 -3.31
C VAL A 139 5.07 -16.11 -3.75
N ARG A 140 5.24 -16.87 -4.83
CA ARG A 140 6.54 -17.20 -5.40
C ARG A 140 7.35 -15.96 -5.81
N ARG A 141 6.71 -14.98 -6.45
CA ARG A 141 7.37 -13.70 -6.82
C ARG A 141 7.78 -12.92 -5.59
N THR A 142 6.93 -12.84 -4.58
CA THR A 142 7.22 -12.17 -3.32
C THR A 142 8.42 -12.80 -2.62
N ILE A 143 8.46 -14.11 -2.51
CA ILE A 143 9.59 -14.85 -1.91
C ILE A 143 10.89 -14.55 -2.66
N ARG A 144 10.87 -14.60 -4.01
CA ARG A 144 12.07 -14.35 -4.83
C ARG A 144 12.57 -12.90 -4.78
N SER A 145 11.74 -11.96 -4.40
CA SER A 145 12.13 -10.54 -4.25
C SER A 145 12.80 -10.24 -2.92
N ARG A 146 12.79 -11.18 -1.97
CA ARG A 146 13.36 -11.05 -0.62
C ARG A 146 14.71 -11.74 -0.52
N ARG A 147 15.45 -11.45 0.54
CA ARG A 147 16.73 -12.12 0.82
C ARG A 147 16.48 -13.57 1.22
N PRO A 148 17.35 -14.52 0.88
CA PRO A 148 17.12 -15.95 1.14
C PRO A 148 16.91 -16.32 2.61
N PHE A 149 17.46 -15.54 3.53
CA PHE A 149 17.38 -15.78 4.98
C PHE A 149 16.30 -14.93 5.67
N ASP A 150 15.57 -14.07 4.93
CA ASP A 150 14.45 -13.30 5.49
C ASP A 150 13.22 -14.18 5.62
N SER A 151 12.51 -14.04 6.74
CA SER A 151 11.18 -14.65 6.89
C SER A 151 10.19 -13.88 6.02
N VAL A 152 9.51 -14.60 5.14
CA VAL A 152 8.55 -14.02 4.20
C VAL A 152 7.15 -14.50 4.57
N PRO A 153 6.20 -13.60 4.87
CA PRO A 153 4.83 -14.00 5.12
C PRO A 153 4.20 -14.54 3.83
N ILE A 154 3.64 -15.75 3.93
CA ILE A 154 2.92 -16.42 2.84
C ILE A 154 1.42 -16.17 2.99
N ARG A 155 0.92 -16.26 4.24
CA ARG A 155 -0.47 -15.98 4.58
C ARG A 155 -0.52 -15.18 5.87
N LEU A 156 -1.19 -14.03 5.83
CA LEU A 156 -1.20 -13.06 6.92
C LEU A 156 -2.13 -13.42 8.07
N PHE A 157 -3.06 -14.35 7.85
CA PHE A 157 -4.02 -14.78 8.86
C PHE A 157 -4.34 -16.26 8.68
N LEU A 158 -4.18 -17.03 9.76
CA LEU A 158 -4.57 -18.42 9.86
C LEU A 158 -5.70 -18.54 10.87
N ASN A 159 -6.78 -19.21 10.52
CA ASN A 159 -7.80 -19.64 11.46
C ASN A 159 -7.39 -20.93 12.17
N ASP A 160 -8.21 -21.39 13.12
CA ASP A 160 -7.91 -22.58 13.92
C ASP A 160 -7.80 -23.85 13.05
N ASP A 161 -8.62 -23.97 11.99
CA ASP A 161 -8.57 -25.10 11.07
C ASP A 161 -7.29 -25.05 10.19
N ASP A 162 -6.87 -23.86 9.77
CA ASP A 162 -5.61 -23.68 9.03
C ASP A 162 -4.42 -24.05 9.90
N MET A 163 -4.42 -23.62 11.17
CA MET A 163 -3.37 -23.96 12.13
C MET A 163 -3.32 -25.46 12.39
N ALA A 164 -4.47 -26.11 12.59
CA ALA A 164 -4.56 -27.55 12.80
C ALA A 164 -4.03 -28.33 11.58
N ARG A 165 -4.44 -27.92 10.36
CA ARG A 165 -3.95 -28.53 9.10
C ARG A 165 -2.45 -28.39 8.95
N PHE A 166 -1.90 -27.21 9.22
CA PHE A 166 -0.45 -27.02 9.17
C PHE A 166 0.27 -27.84 10.25
N ALA A 167 -0.23 -27.85 11.50
CA ALA A 167 0.42 -28.55 12.61
C ALA A 167 0.57 -30.05 12.33
N VAL A 168 -0.44 -30.68 11.75
CA VAL A 168 -0.41 -32.12 11.37
C VAL A 168 0.63 -32.38 10.28
N ASN A 169 0.78 -31.48 9.31
CA ASN A 169 1.65 -31.67 8.15
C ASN A 169 2.99 -30.92 8.28
N ARG A 170 3.29 -30.32 9.44
CA ARG A 170 4.49 -29.47 9.65
C ARG A 170 5.80 -30.15 9.25
N HIS A 171 5.90 -31.46 9.43
CA HIS A 171 7.11 -32.24 9.12
C HIS A 171 7.43 -32.28 7.61
N ASP A 172 6.43 -32.06 6.75
CA ASP A 172 6.59 -32.03 5.28
C ASP A 172 7.05 -30.66 4.75
N PHE A 173 7.02 -29.64 5.60
CA PHE A 173 7.31 -28.25 5.22
C PHE A 173 8.50 -27.65 5.98
N PRO A 174 9.72 -28.15 5.78
CA PRO A 174 10.90 -27.55 6.38
C PRO A 174 11.07 -26.11 5.91
N GLY A 175 11.37 -25.19 6.84
CA GLY A 175 11.51 -23.76 6.55
C GLY A 175 10.21 -22.96 6.55
N VAL A 176 9.07 -23.61 6.79
CA VAL A 176 7.76 -22.96 6.98
C VAL A 176 7.39 -23.04 8.47
N ASP A 177 6.90 -21.94 9.03
CA ASP A 177 6.49 -21.92 10.44
C ASP A 177 5.32 -20.94 10.67
N ILE A 178 4.60 -21.14 11.78
CA ILE A 178 3.54 -20.22 12.23
C ILE A 178 4.17 -19.24 13.22
N ARG A 179 3.96 -17.93 12.95
CA ARG A 179 4.38 -16.84 13.84
C ARG A 179 3.22 -15.96 14.25
N THR A 180 3.23 -15.55 15.51
CA THR A 180 2.26 -14.58 16.01
C THR A 180 2.72 -13.17 15.68
N ARG A 181 1.84 -12.39 15.06
CA ARG A 181 2.03 -10.97 14.75
C ARG A 181 0.80 -10.17 15.18
N LEU A 182 0.96 -8.88 15.40
CA LEU A 182 -0.18 -7.99 15.58
C LEU A 182 -0.79 -7.68 14.21
N ALA A 183 -2.07 -7.97 14.06
CA ALA A 183 -2.85 -7.63 12.88
C ALA A 183 -3.92 -6.59 13.24
N ARG A 184 -4.23 -5.70 12.30
CA ARG A 184 -5.31 -4.73 12.46
C ARG A 184 -6.65 -5.44 12.46
N SER A 185 -7.52 -5.08 13.39
CA SER A 185 -8.87 -5.65 13.56
C SER A 185 -9.89 -4.53 13.65
N TYR A 186 -11.00 -4.71 12.95
CA TYR A 186 -12.14 -3.80 12.93
C TYR A 186 -13.35 -4.54 13.53
N PRO A 187 -13.63 -4.34 14.85
CA PRO A 187 -14.61 -5.14 15.60
C PRO A 187 -16.03 -5.05 15.05
N HIS A 188 -16.35 -3.93 14.38
CA HIS A 188 -17.69 -3.65 13.87
C HIS A 188 -17.86 -3.99 12.38
N GLY A 189 -16.87 -4.70 11.76
CA GLY A 189 -16.95 -5.15 10.38
C GLY A 189 -17.17 -3.98 9.40
N GLU A 190 -18.28 -4.03 8.64
CA GLU A 190 -18.60 -3.03 7.60
C GLU A 190 -18.95 -1.64 8.13
N THR A 191 -19.25 -1.51 9.44
CA THR A 191 -19.70 -0.24 10.03
C THR A 191 -18.58 0.81 9.91
N ALA A 192 -18.95 1.98 9.43
CA ALA A 192 -18.07 3.14 9.22
C ALA A 192 -16.85 2.86 8.30
N VAL A 193 -16.85 1.77 7.52
CA VAL A 193 -15.68 1.36 6.71
C VAL A 193 -15.19 2.46 5.76
N HIS A 194 -16.09 3.26 5.21
CA HIS A 194 -15.74 4.33 4.28
C HIS A 194 -15.14 5.57 4.96
N ALA A 195 -15.39 5.77 6.25
CA ALA A 195 -14.73 6.79 7.06
C ALA A 195 -13.41 6.26 7.63
N LEU A 196 -13.44 5.09 8.29
CA LEU A 196 -12.25 4.46 8.87
C LEU A 196 -11.21 4.08 7.81
N GLY A 197 -11.67 3.54 6.71
CA GLY A 197 -10.79 2.92 5.74
C GLY A 197 -10.26 1.57 6.23
N TYR A 198 -9.09 1.18 5.74
CA TYR A 198 -8.46 -0.08 6.10
C TYR A 198 -6.95 -0.04 5.90
N VAL A 199 -6.26 -0.95 6.57
CA VAL A 199 -4.87 -1.26 6.28
C VAL A 199 -4.79 -2.40 5.27
N GLY A 200 -3.79 -2.37 4.41
CA GLY A 200 -3.55 -3.43 3.43
C GLY A 200 -2.07 -3.61 3.14
N SER A 201 -1.70 -4.68 2.46
CA SER A 201 -0.31 -4.98 2.10
C SER A 201 0.37 -3.82 1.36
N ILE A 202 1.63 -3.56 1.69
CA ILE A 202 2.43 -2.52 1.03
C ILE A 202 2.70 -2.95 -0.41
N SER A 203 2.19 -2.17 -1.36
CA SER A 203 2.37 -2.39 -2.81
C SER A 203 3.65 -1.73 -3.34
N ALA A 204 4.03 -2.06 -4.58
CA ALA A 204 5.16 -1.41 -5.26
C ALA A 204 4.95 0.11 -5.44
N SER A 205 3.70 0.55 -5.63
CA SER A 205 3.36 1.98 -5.71
C SER A 205 3.47 2.69 -4.36
N ASP A 206 3.20 1.99 -3.25
CA ASP A 206 3.40 2.55 -1.91
C ASP A 206 4.89 2.70 -1.63
N LEU A 207 5.72 1.69 -1.96
CA LEU A 207 7.18 1.71 -1.79
C LEU A 207 7.88 2.85 -2.55
N ALA A 208 7.25 3.41 -3.57
CA ALA A 208 7.75 4.57 -4.31
C ALA A 208 7.50 5.90 -3.59
N ARG A 209 6.60 5.93 -2.61
CA ARG A 209 6.15 7.15 -1.90
C ARG A 209 6.56 7.19 -0.43
N ILE A 210 6.85 6.04 0.17
CA ILE A 210 7.19 5.91 1.59
C ILE A 210 8.70 5.81 1.80
N ASP A 211 9.15 6.18 2.98
CA ASP A 211 10.51 5.93 3.44
C ASP A 211 10.65 4.46 3.84
N ARG A 212 11.46 3.73 3.08
CA ARG A 212 11.66 2.28 3.26
C ARG A 212 12.27 1.91 4.61
N GLU A 213 13.07 2.79 5.21
CA GLU A 213 13.68 2.53 6.52
C GLU A 213 12.63 2.57 7.62
N GLN A 214 11.73 3.55 7.54
CA GLN A 214 10.63 3.69 8.50
C GLN A 214 9.59 2.57 8.42
N TYR A 215 9.44 1.92 7.26
CA TYR A 215 8.53 0.78 7.06
C TYR A 215 9.24 -0.57 7.11
N ALA A 216 10.53 -0.60 7.49
CA ALA A 216 11.26 -1.85 7.62
C ALA A 216 10.57 -2.77 8.64
N GLY A 217 10.30 -4.00 8.25
CA GLY A 217 9.57 -4.99 9.07
C GLY A 217 8.05 -4.84 9.09
N SER A 218 7.47 -3.75 8.58
CA SER A 218 6.03 -3.61 8.41
C SER A 218 5.57 -4.26 7.11
N SER A 219 4.45 -4.96 7.16
CA SER A 219 3.83 -5.60 5.98
C SER A 219 2.63 -4.85 5.45
N THR A 220 2.05 -3.94 6.25
CA THR A 220 0.81 -3.24 5.96
C THR A 220 0.94 -1.73 6.11
N ILE A 221 0.06 -0.99 5.45
CA ILE A 221 -0.04 0.46 5.46
C ILE A 221 -1.52 0.86 5.35
N GLY A 222 -1.91 2.00 5.90
CA GLY A 222 -3.23 2.59 5.68
C GLY A 222 -3.46 2.91 4.19
N LYS A 223 -4.58 2.46 3.63
CA LYS A 223 -4.87 2.59 2.20
C LYS A 223 -5.83 3.72 1.88
N VAL A 224 -6.85 3.88 2.65
CA VAL A 224 -7.91 4.88 2.48
C VAL A 224 -8.47 5.32 3.84
N GLY A 225 -9.28 6.37 3.86
CA GLY A 225 -9.98 6.86 5.06
C GLY A 225 -9.02 7.38 6.14
N VAL A 226 -9.47 7.32 7.39
CA VAL A 226 -8.69 7.71 8.58
C VAL A 226 -7.38 6.94 8.66
N GLU A 227 -7.40 5.64 8.36
CA GLU A 227 -6.18 4.80 8.37
C GLU A 227 -5.07 5.34 7.47
N ALA A 228 -5.42 5.90 6.31
CA ALA A 228 -4.44 6.49 5.40
C ALA A 228 -4.12 7.95 5.71
N ALA A 229 -5.13 8.74 6.09
CA ALA A 229 -4.96 10.16 6.37
C ALA A 229 -4.08 10.42 7.61
N PHE A 230 -4.21 9.55 8.60
CA PHE A 230 -3.46 9.63 9.86
C PHE A 230 -2.38 8.53 9.99
N GLU A 231 -1.90 8.02 8.86
CA GLU A 231 -0.87 6.97 8.83
C GLU A 231 0.35 7.30 9.70
N ASP A 232 0.89 8.51 9.58
CA ASP A 232 2.09 8.95 10.31
C ASP A 232 1.87 9.00 11.83
N VAL A 233 0.65 9.28 12.27
CA VAL A 233 0.26 9.33 13.68
C VAL A 233 0.00 7.93 14.21
N LEU A 234 -0.77 7.13 13.46
CA LEU A 234 -1.21 5.79 13.87
C LEU A 234 -0.08 4.76 13.84
N ARG A 235 0.84 4.85 12.90
CA ARG A 235 1.86 3.83 12.66
C ARG A 235 2.86 3.67 13.80
N GLY A 236 3.19 4.76 14.51
CA GLY A 236 4.27 4.79 15.49
C GLY A 236 5.67 4.73 14.86
N ARG A 237 6.65 4.43 15.68
CA ARG A 237 8.06 4.33 15.26
C ARG A 237 8.60 2.95 15.55
N ASN A 238 9.17 2.32 14.52
CA ASN A 238 9.74 0.99 14.68
C ASN A 238 10.89 0.98 15.68
N GLY A 239 10.92 -0.02 16.52
CA GLY A 239 12.07 -0.37 17.32
C GLY A 239 13.11 -1.15 16.51
N ARG A 240 14.19 -1.52 17.19
CA ARG A 240 15.26 -2.33 16.63
C ARG A 240 15.68 -3.42 17.60
N ARG A 241 15.95 -4.58 17.08
CA ARG A 241 16.52 -5.69 17.82
C ARG A 241 17.81 -6.11 17.15
N GLU A 242 18.88 -6.21 17.95
CA GLU A 242 20.15 -6.72 17.49
C GLU A 242 20.16 -8.23 17.59
N ILE A 243 20.34 -8.91 16.46
CA ILE A 243 20.49 -10.37 16.40
C ILE A 243 21.90 -10.72 15.95
N MET A 244 22.48 -11.73 16.60
CA MET A 244 23.77 -12.27 16.16
C MET A 244 23.57 -13.15 14.92
N VAL A 245 24.36 -12.88 13.90
CA VAL A 245 24.37 -13.67 12.67
C VAL A 245 25.76 -14.27 12.40
N ASN A 246 25.80 -15.43 11.76
CA ASN A 246 27.05 -16.02 11.26
C ASN A 246 27.50 -15.32 9.96
N ALA A 247 28.66 -15.72 9.43
CA ALA A 247 29.22 -15.19 8.17
C ALA A 247 28.32 -15.37 6.93
N ARG A 248 27.25 -16.16 7.03
CA ARG A 248 26.25 -16.36 5.97
C ARG A 248 24.97 -15.58 6.23
N GLY A 249 24.92 -14.73 7.28
CA GLY A 249 23.74 -13.93 7.63
C GLY A 249 22.65 -14.69 8.39
N ARG A 250 22.91 -15.94 8.82
CA ARG A 250 21.95 -16.76 9.58
C ARG A 250 22.01 -16.40 11.05
N SER A 251 20.85 -16.25 11.69
CA SER A 251 20.75 -16.07 13.13
C SER A 251 21.38 -17.25 13.88
N VAL A 252 22.23 -16.91 14.86
CA VAL A 252 22.91 -17.91 15.74
C VAL A 252 22.03 -18.23 16.95
N ASP A 253 20.93 -17.53 17.17
CA ASP A 253 20.06 -17.61 18.35
C ASP A 253 19.31 -18.95 18.51
N LYS A 254 19.31 -19.81 17.50
CA LYS A 254 18.71 -21.15 17.59
C LYS A 254 19.42 -22.09 18.57
N ALA A 255 20.58 -21.67 19.13
CA ALA A 255 21.36 -22.49 20.06
C ALA A 255 21.14 -22.21 21.56
N GLY A 256 20.10 -21.46 21.92
CA GLY A 256 19.54 -21.48 23.28
C GLY A 256 20.39 -20.81 24.38
N GLY A 257 20.85 -19.59 24.23
CA GLY A 257 21.54 -18.84 25.29
C GLY A 257 20.93 -17.45 25.50
N LEU A 258 20.72 -17.08 26.76
CA LEU A 258 20.28 -15.76 27.23
C LEU A 258 21.22 -14.60 26.79
N GLU A 259 22.40 -14.89 26.27
CA GLU A 259 23.40 -13.93 25.80
C GLU A 259 23.13 -13.39 24.39
N ALA A 260 22.18 -13.96 23.66
CA ALA A 260 21.82 -13.56 22.31
C ALA A 260 20.88 -12.31 22.25
N MET A 261 20.40 -11.82 23.38
CA MET A 261 19.55 -10.62 23.48
C MET A 261 20.40 -9.39 23.87
N ARG A 262 21.27 -8.94 22.97
CA ARG A 262 21.91 -7.63 23.10
C ARG A 262 20.95 -6.57 22.55
N ASP A 263 20.76 -5.53 23.33
CA ASP A 263 20.05 -4.26 23.03
C ASP A 263 18.80 -4.36 22.12
N THR A 264 17.68 -4.69 22.71
CA THR A 264 16.37 -4.50 22.07
C THR A 264 15.85 -3.11 22.45
N ILE A 265 15.68 -2.24 21.48
CA ILE A 265 14.95 -0.99 21.63
C ILE A 265 13.54 -1.27 21.15
N PRO A 266 12.53 -1.27 22.05
CA PRO A 266 11.14 -1.49 21.65
C PRO A 266 10.68 -0.37 20.74
N GLY A 267 9.72 -0.67 19.83
CA GLY A 267 9.07 0.36 19.03
C GLY A 267 8.20 1.28 19.89
N GLU A 268 8.15 2.55 19.50
CA GLU A 268 7.22 3.51 20.10
C GLU A 268 5.83 3.30 19.49
N PRO A 269 4.79 2.93 20.27
CA PRO A 269 3.45 2.77 19.74
C PRO A 269 2.95 4.01 19.02
N GLY A 270 2.11 3.83 18.01
CA GLY A 270 1.39 4.93 17.41
C GLY A 270 0.44 5.59 18.40
N SER A 271 0.11 6.86 18.17
CA SER A 271 -0.87 7.57 18.97
C SER A 271 -2.26 7.08 18.64
N ASP A 272 -3.08 6.97 19.68
CA ASP A 272 -4.50 6.67 19.53
C ASP A 272 -5.24 7.88 18.94
N LEU A 273 -6.31 7.63 18.22
CA LEU A 273 -7.19 8.64 17.65
C LEU A 273 -8.59 8.52 18.25
N MET A 274 -9.15 9.66 18.65
CA MET A 274 -10.57 9.79 18.97
C MET A 274 -11.25 10.57 17.84
N LEU A 275 -12.20 9.93 17.17
CA LEU A 275 -12.94 10.53 16.06
C LEU A 275 -14.17 11.25 16.58
N THR A 276 -14.70 12.16 15.77
CA THR A 276 -16.00 12.81 16.03
C THR A 276 -17.18 11.91 15.71
N LEU A 277 -16.94 10.78 15.00
CA LEU A 277 -17.98 9.79 14.69
C LEU A 277 -18.64 9.26 15.97
N ASP A 278 -19.96 9.13 15.92
CA ASP A 278 -20.78 8.46 16.91
C ASP A 278 -21.26 7.12 16.35
N LEU A 279 -20.80 6.04 16.96
CA LEU A 279 -21.04 4.69 16.45
C LEU A 279 -22.54 4.31 16.42
N GLU A 280 -23.34 4.82 17.38
CA GLU A 280 -24.78 4.56 17.39
C GLU A 280 -25.47 5.31 16.24
N VAL A 281 -25.17 6.60 16.06
CA VAL A 281 -25.70 7.41 14.95
C VAL A 281 -25.29 6.80 13.61
N GLN A 282 -24.02 6.36 13.49
CA GLN A 282 -23.50 5.70 12.30
C GLN A 282 -24.30 4.43 11.95
N ARG A 283 -24.53 3.55 12.95
CA ARG A 283 -25.28 2.30 12.75
C ARG A 283 -26.73 2.55 12.36
N VAL A 284 -27.41 3.45 13.05
CA VAL A 284 -28.79 3.81 12.69
C VAL A 284 -28.86 4.33 11.27
N ALA A 285 -27.92 5.21 10.88
CA ALA A 285 -27.88 5.75 9.53
C ALA A 285 -27.59 4.66 8.48
N GLU A 286 -26.70 3.70 8.75
CA GLU A 286 -26.40 2.58 7.85
C GLU A 286 -27.58 1.61 7.71
N ASP A 287 -28.26 1.29 8.81
CA ASP A 287 -29.43 0.38 8.82
C ASP A 287 -30.59 0.94 7.96
N LEU A 288 -30.83 2.25 8.03
CA LEU A 288 -31.86 2.93 7.25
C LEU A 288 -31.67 2.77 5.73
N VAL A 289 -30.43 2.62 5.27
CA VAL A 289 -30.10 2.51 3.85
C VAL A 289 -29.39 1.20 3.50
N SER A 290 -29.52 0.18 4.33
CA SER A 290 -28.80 -1.10 4.21
C SER A 290 -28.93 -1.79 2.85
N ASN A 291 -30.10 -1.66 2.21
CA ASN A 291 -30.43 -2.28 0.92
C ASN A 291 -30.39 -1.29 -0.26
N GLN A 292 -29.73 -0.15 -0.09
CA GLN A 292 -29.72 0.91 -1.09
C GLN A 292 -28.29 1.34 -1.45
N ARG A 293 -28.13 1.92 -2.65
CA ARG A 293 -26.94 2.70 -2.99
C ARG A 293 -27.16 4.11 -2.49
N ALA A 294 -26.58 4.42 -1.33
CA ALA A 294 -26.87 5.68 -0.64
C ALA A 294 -25.63 6.24 0.05
N ALA A 295 -25.69 7.53 0.35
CA ALA A 295 -24.78 8.21 1.26
C ALA A 295 -25.59 9.01 2.27
N ILE A 296 -25.16 8.99 3.54
CA ILE A 296 -25.69 9.86 4.61
C ILE A 296 -24.50 10.50 5.30
N VAL A 297 -24.56 11.80 5.50
CA VAL A 297 -23.61 12.54 6.32
C VAL A 297 -24.38 13.28 7.39
N ALA A 298 -24.07 13.05 8.67
CA ALA A 298 -24.62 13.77 9.80
C ALA A 298 -23.55 14.67 10.40
N LEU A 299 -23.88 15.94 10.55
CA LEU A 299 -22.96 16.98 11.06
C LEU A 299 -23.54 17.64 12.29
N ASP A 300 -22.70 18.01 13.26
CA ASP A 300 -23.06 18.95 14.30
C ASP A 300 -22.96 20.38 13.72
N PRO A 301 -24.06 21.13 13.62
CA PRO A 301 -24.04 22.44 12.99
C PRO A 301 -23.30 23.50 13.83
N ASN A 302 -22.97 23.21 15.10
CA ASN A 302 -22.30 24.17 15.98
C ASN A 302 -20.78 24.21 15.77
N ASN A 303 -20.17 23.10 15.40
CA ASN A 303 -18.72 22.97 15.30
C ASN A 303 -18.24 22.28 14.03
N GLY A 304 -19.15 21.70 13.24
CA GLY A 304 -18.82 20.98 12.01
C GLY A 304 -18.36 19.53 12.21
N ASP A 305 -18.46 18.99 13.43
CA ASP A 305 -18.11 17.59 13.69
C ASP A 305 -18.92 16.64 12.81
N VAL A 306 -18.24 15.67 12.19
CA VAL A 306 -18.87 14.60 11.44
C VAL A 306 -19.30 13.51 12.42
N LEU A 307 -20.61 13.40 12.69
CA LEU A 307 -21.17 12.39 13.60
C LEU A 307 -21.40 11.05 12.92
N ALA A 308 -21.73 11.07 11.63
CA ALA A 308 -21.82 9.87 10.79
C ALA A 308 -21.41 10.17 9.35
N LEU A 309 -20.75 9.19 8.72
CA LEU A 309 -20.38 9.23 7.31
C LEU A 309 -20.64 7.87 6.70
N VAL A 310 -21.79 7.74 6.06
CA VAL A 310 -22.28 6.49 5.49
C VAL A 310 -22.11 6.48 3.97
N SER A 311 -21.62 5.37 3.46
CA SER A 311 -21.65 5.05 2.04
C SER A 311 -22.03 3.58 1.88
N ARG A 312 -23.17 3.28 1.27
CA ARG A 312 -23.67 1.91 1.08
C ARG A 312 -23.71 1.52 -0.38
N PRO A 313 -23.51 0.22 -0.74
CA PRO A 313 -23.09 -0.84 0.18
C PRO A 313 -21.67 -0.64 0.72
N GLY A 314 -21.41 -1.21 1.89
CA GLY A 314 -20.08 -1.29 2.50
C GLY A 314 -19.35 -2.59 2.13
N PHE A 315 -18.25 -2.84 2.81
CA PHE A 315 -17.46 -4.06 2.73
C PHE A 315 -16.73 -4.28 4.08
N ASP A 316 -16.36 -5.52 4.40
CA ASP A 316 -15.60 -5.81 5.61
C ASP A 316 -14.12 -5.42 5.45
N PRO A 317 -13.60 -4.41 6.19
CA PRO A 317 -12.20 -4.00 6.13
C PRO A 317 -11.23 -5.08 6.62
N ASN A 318 -11.69 -6.03 7.45
CA ASN A 318 -10.87 -7.15 7.93
C ASN A 318 -10.38 -8.03 6.76
N MET A 319 -11.09 -8.09 5.64
CA MET A 319 -10.65 -8.80 4.45
C MET A 319 -9.31 -8.28 3.94
N PHE A 320 -9.11 -6.94 3.94
CA PHE A 320 -7.87 -6.32 3.51
C PHE A 320 -6.75 -6.51 4.54
N ALA A 321 -7.07 -6.44 5.83
CA ALA A 321 -6.10 -6.64 6.91
C ALA A 321 -5.54 -8.08 6.96
N ARG A 322 -6.37 -9.09 6.64
CA ARG A 322 -5.95 -10.49 6.57
C ARG A 322 -5.26 -10.89 5.25
N GLY A 323 -5.29 -10.00 4.25
CA GLY A 323 -4.87 -10.30 2.88
C GLY A 323 -6.01 -10.86 2.04
N LEU A 324 -6.45 -10.09 1.05
CA LEU A 324 -7.48 -10.49 0.09
C LEU A 324 -6.94 -11.51 -0.91
N THR A 325 -7.71 -12.55 -1.18
CA THR A 325 -7.50 -13.40 -2.35
C THR A 325 -7.87 -12.66 -3.63
N ARG A 326 -7.35 -13.11 -4.76
CA ARG A 326 -7.70 -12.54 -6.08
C ARG A 326 -9.20 -12.64 -6.37
N THR A 327 -9.81 -13.73 -5.96
CA THR A 327 -11.26 -13.97 -6.14
C THR A 327 -12.08 -12.98 -5.32
N GLU A 328 -11.73 -12.77 -4.03
CA GLU A 328 -12.39 -11.77 -3.17
C GLU A 328 -12.23 -10.36 -3.73
N PHE A 329 -11.01 -9.98 -4.15
CA PHE A 329 -10.78 -8.65 -4.75
C PHE A 329 -11.61 -8.45 -6.01
N ARG A 330 -11.66 -9.46 -6.89
CA ARG A 330 -12.47 -9.42 -8.12
C ARG A 330 -13.94 -9.24 -7.79
N SER A 331 -14.47 -9.99 -6.83
CA SER A 331 -15.88 -9.89 -6.40
C SER A 331 -16.27 -8.50 -5.92
N LEU A 332 -15.37 -7.81 -5.21
CA LEU A 332 -15.59 -6.42 -4.77
C LEU A 332 -15.47 -5.41 -5.93
N ASN A 333 -14.48 -5.60 -6.80
CA ASN A 333 -14.16 -4.65 -7.87
C ASN A 333 -15.14 -4.71 -9.04
N GLU A 334 -15.63 -5.92 -9.38
CA GLU A 334 -16.58 -6.15 -10.45
C GLU A 334 -18.06 -6.05 -10.00
N ASN A 335 -18.28 -5.86 -8.69
CA ASN A 335 -19.63 -5.70 -8.14
C ASN A 335 -20.34 -4.48 -8.75
N PRO A 336 -21.50 -4.64 -9.37
CA PRO A 336 -22.25 -3.55 -9.99
C PRO A 336 -22.66 -2.47 -8.98
N ASP A 337 -22.77 -2.83 -7.69
CA ASP A 337 -23.11 -1.89 -6.62
C ASP A 337 -21.91 -1.11 -6.10
N ARG A 338 -20.69 -1.45 -6.59
CA ARG A 338 -19.44 -0.72 -6.33
C ARG A 338 -19.20 -0.44 -4.83
N PRO A 339 -19.07 -1.48 -4.00
CA PRO A 339 -18.90 -1.32 -2.55
C PRO A 339 -17.63 -0.55 -2.16
N LEU A 340 -16.57 -0.59 -2.97
CA LEU A 340 -15.33 0.15 -2.72
C LEU A 340 -15.44 1.67 -3.01
N PHE A 341 -16.54 2.11 -3.61
CA PHE A 341 -16.73 3.51 -3.97
C PHE A 341 -17.34 4.29 -2.81
N ASN A 342 -16.57 5.21 -2.22
CA ASN A 342 -17.05 6.11 -1.17
C ASN A 342 -17.98 7.16 -1.78
N ARG A 343 -19.29 6.96 -1.64
CA ARG A 343 -20.32 7.82 -2.19
C ARG A 343 -20.44 9.17 -1.46
N ALA A 344 -20.11 9.19 -0.18
CA ALA A 344 -20.17 10.39 0.63
C ALA A 344 -19.07 11.39 0.24
N LEU A 345 -17.85 10.90 -0.07
CA LEU A 345 -16.72 11.78 -0.41
C LEU A 345 -16.55 11.99 -1.93
N ARG A 346 -16.92 11.00 -2.75
CA ARG A 346 -16.60 11.01 -4.18
C ARG A 346 -17.82 11.04 -5.08
N GLY A 347 -19.00 10.85 -4.52
CA GLY A 347 -20.25 10.94 -5.26
C GLY A 347 -20.57 12.39 -5.60
N THR A 348 -20.87 12.63 -6.89
CA THR A 348 -21.38 13.92 -7.35
C THR A 348 -22.79 13.68 -7.86
N TYR A 349 -23.77 14.34 -7.22
CA TYR A 349 -25.18 14.14 -7.50
C TYR A 349 -25.86 15.48 -7.78
N PRO A 350 -26.81 15.56 -8.73
CA PRO A 350 -27.62 16.78 -8.88
C PRO A 350 -28.44 17.00 -7.60
N PRO A 351 -28.37 18.20 -6.99
CA PRO A 351 -29.08 18.49 -5.74
C PRO A 351 -30.60 18.49 -5.90
N GLY A 352 -31.08 18.79 -7.10
CA GLY A 352 -32.50 18.93 -7.35
C GLY A 352 -33.12 20.03 -6.49
N SER A 353 -34.46 19.91 -6.16
CA SER A 353 -35.18 20.93 -5.39
C SER A 353 -34.60 21.22 -3.99
N THR A 354 -33.62 20.45 -3.51
CA THR A 354 -32.98 20.76 -2.21
C THR A 354 -32.16 22.03 -2.25
N ILE A 355 -31.75 22.51 -3.44
CA ILE A 355 -31.02 23.78 -3.61
C ILE A 355 -31.93 25.00 -3.60
N LYS A 356 -33.23 24.84 -3.85
CA LYS A 356 -34.19 25.95 -4.01
C LYS A 356 -34.21 26.95 -2.84
N PRO A 357 -34.12 26.53 -1.56
CA PRO A 357 -34.01 27.49 -0.45
C PRO A 357 -32.83 28.44 -0.56
N VAL A 358 -31.65 27.91 -1.00
CA VAL A 358 -30.44 28.73 -1.18
C VAL A 358 -30.59 29.66 -2.39
N VAL A 359 -31.17 29.17 -3.48
CA VAL A 359 -31.49 29.96 -4.67
C VAL A 359 -32.53 31.07 -4.35
N ALA A 360 -33.52 30.77 -3.49
CA ALA A 360 -34.47 31.74 -2.99
C ALA A 360 -33.77 32.86 -2.19
N LEU A 361 -32.82 32.46 -1.33
CA LEU A 361 -32.02 33.43 -0.56
C LEU A 361 -31.18 34.33 -1.48
N ALA A 362 -30.61 33.80 -2.55
CA ALA A 362 -29.95 34.61 -3.57
C ALA A 362 -30.92 35.64 -4.21
N GLY A 363 -32.12 35.19 -4.58
CA GLY A 363 -33.17 36.08 -5.13
C GLY A 363 -33.54 37.22 -4.20
N LEU A 364 -33.66 36.96 -2.91
CA LEU A 364 -33.91 37.97 -1.88
C LEU A 364 -32.72 38.91 -1.69
N THR A 365 -31.51 38.39 -1.59
CA THR A 365 -30.27 39.16 -1.38
C THR A 365 -30.02 40.15 -2.52
N TYR A 366 -30.25 39.72 -3.76
CA TYR A 366 -30.07 40.62 -4.92
C TYR A 366 -31.33 41.41 -5.29
N GLY A 367 -32.39 41.39 -4.48
CA GLY A 367 -33.62 42.14 -4.71
C GLY A 367 -34.38 41.74 -5.99
N VAL A 368 -34.19 40.49 -6.44
CA VAL A 368 -34.87 39.97 -7.65
C VAL A 368 -36.27 39.49 -7.31
N THR A 369 -36.51 39.08 -6.07
CA THR A 369 -37.82 38.70 -5.53
C THR A 369 -38.00 39.25 -4.11
N GLU A 370 -39.24 39.20 -3.62
CA GLU A 370 -39.63 39.53 -2.25
C GLU A 370 -40.42 38.36 -1.65
N PRO A 371 -40.51 38.19 -0.31
CA PRO A 371 -41.19 37.06 0.33
C PRO A 371 -42.64 36.86 -0.13
N LEU A 372 -43.36 37.96 -0.39
CA LEU A 372 -44.76 37.94 -0.78
C LEU A 372 -44.98 38.28 -2.28
N ALA A 373 -43.88 38.32 -3.07
CA ALA A 373 -43.99 38.60 -4.50
C ALA A 373 -44.86 37.52 -5.19
N PRO A 374 -45.98 37.92 -5.82
CA PRO A 374 -46.87 36.97 -6.46
C PRO A 374 -46.26 36.46 -7.75
N HIS A 375 -46.38 35.13 -7.95
CA HIS A 375 -46.04 34.47 -9.20
C HIS A 375 -47.23 33.60 -9.62
N TYR A 376 -47.54 33.58 -10.92
CA TYR A 376 -48.61 32.75 -11.42
C TYR A 376 -48.05 31.55 -12.24
N CYS A 377 -48.05 30.39 -11.61
CA CYS A 377 -47.55 29.17 -12.20
C CYS A 377 -48.61 28.48 -13.07
N VAL A 378 -48.36 28.42 -14.37
CA VAL A 378 -49.23 27.75 -15.36
C VAL A 378 -48.77 26.34 -15.70
N GLY A 379 -47.69 25.87 -15.02
CA GLY A 379 -47.12 24.52 -15.24
C GLY A 379 -45.96 24.50 -16.24
N PHE A 380 -45.54 25.62 -16.79
CA PHE A 380 -44.33 25.77 -17.59
C PHE A 380 -43.85 27.23 -17.62
N TYR A 381 -42.55 27.39 -17.92
CA TYR A 381 -41.88 28.63 -18.18
C TYR A 381 -41.28 28.66 -19.57
N SER A 382 -41.28 29.79 -20.25
CA SER A 382 -40.59 29.95 -21.53
C SER A 382 -39.73 31.23 -21.49
N LEU A 383 -38.52 31.12 -22.01
CA LEU A 383 -37.67 32.30 -22.16
C LEU A 383 -38.26 33.27 -23.22
N PRO A 384 -38.10 34.59 -23.06
CA PRO A 384 -38.51 35.57 -24.06
C PRO A 384 -37.97 35.24 -25.46
N GLY A 385 -38.86 35.17 -26.44
CA GLY A 385 -38.49 34.79 -27.82
C GLY A 385 -38.22 33.33 -28.09
N SER A 386 -38.44 32.43 -27.13
CA SER A 386 -38.26 30.99 -27.29
C SER A 386 -39.61 30.24 -27.21
N SER A 387 -39.82 29.30 -28.08
CA SER A 387 -40.97 28.38 -28.03
C SER A 387 -40.73 27.19 -27.08
N HIS A 388 -39.53 27.02 -26.56
CA HIS A 388 -39.20 25.94 -25.61
C HIS A 388 -39.90 26.14 -24.29
N ARG A 389 -40.50 25.08 -23.74
CA ARG A 389 -41.20 25.08 -22.46
C ARG A 389 -40.42 24.28 -21.43
N PHE A 390 -39.94 24.97 -20.42
CA PHE A 390 -39.40 24.37 -19.20
C PHE A 390 -40.57 24.00 -18.31
N ARG A 391 -40.77 22.67 -18.14
CA ARG A 391 -42.00 22.16 -17.48
C ARG A 391 -41.82 22.21 -15.96
N ASP A 392 -42.90 22.49 -15.27
CA ASP A 392 -43.04 22.28 -13.84
C ASP A 392 -43.40 20.79 -13.60
N TRP A 393 -43.05 20.24 -12.43
CA TRP A 393 -43.44 18.90 -12.04
C TRP A 393 -44.97 18.74 -11.99
N LYS A 394 -45.71 19.84 -11.72
CA LYS A 394 -47.16 19.88 -11.71
C LYS A 394 -47.69 20.41 -13.06
N PRO A 395 -48.19 19.59 -13.95
CA PRO A 395 -48.53 19.97 -15.33
C PRO A 395 -49.55 21.08 -15.47
N LYS A 396 -50.50 21.19 -14.51
CA LYS A 396 -51.52 22.25 -14.49
C LYS A 396 -51.07 23.52 -13.74
N GLY A 397 -49.84 23.53 -13.26
CA GLY A 397 -49.28 24.60 -12.44
C GLY A 397 -49.86 24.68 -11.03
N HIS A 398 -49.32 25.60 -10.28
CA HIS A 398 -49.66 25.84 -8.87
C HIS A 398 -50.63 27.02 -8.68
N GLY A 399 -50.94 27.77 -9.77
CA GLY A 399 -51.74 29.00 -9.71
C GLY A 399 -50.94 30.14 -9.09
N ALA A 400 -51.66 31.01 -8.38
CA ALA A 400 -51.00 32.14 -7.69
C ALA A 400 -50.30 31.66 -6.42
N ILE A 401 -48.99 31.90 -6.33
CA ILE A 401 -48.13 31.51 -5.20
C ILE A 401 -47.14 32.62 -4.88
N ASP A 402 -46.66 32.61 -3.64
CA ASP A 402 -45.56 33.41 -3.15
C ASP A 402 -44.28 32.58 -3.00
N LEU A 403 -43.17 33.19 -2.59
CA LEU A 403 -41.89 32.49 -2.40
C LEU A 403 -41.99 31.33 -1.41
N ARG A 404 -42.68 31.52 -0.28
CA ARG A 404 -42.86 30.47 0.73
C ARG A 404 -43.61 29.27 0.16
N SER A 405 -44.69 29.54 -0.54
CA SER A 405 -45.50 28.50 -1.20
C SER A 405 -44.71 27.81 -2.33
N ALA A 406 -43.87 28.58 -3.06
CA ALA A 406 -43.04 28.05 -4.12
C ALA A 406 -41.99 27.06 -3.57
N ILE A 407 -41.37 27.35 -2.42
CA ILE A 407 -40.46 26.40 -1.72
C ILE A 407 -41.24 25.19 -1.22
N ALA A 408 -42.34 25.43 -0.48
CA ALA A 408 -43.12 24.35 0.16
C ALA A 408 -43.72 23.38 -0.84
N GLN A 409 -44.19 23.87 -2.01
CA GLN A 409 -44.77 23.09 -3.08
C GLN A 409 -43.76 22.72 -4.17
N SER A 410 -42.50 23.11 -4.02
CA SER A 410 -41.42 22.87 -4.98
C SER A 410 -41.77 23.33 -6.42
N CYS A 411 -42.32 24.53 -6.56
CA CYS A 411 -42.70 25.07 -7.88
C CYS A 411 -41.46 25.43 -8.71
N ASP A 412 -41.21 24.72 -9.80
CA ASP A 412 -40.06 24.96 -10.66
C ASP A 412 -40.14 26.28 -11.41
N THR A 413 -41.34 26.63 -11.89
CA THR A 413 -41.54 27.86 -12.71
C THR A 413 -41.22 29.13 -11.96
N TYR A 414 -41.44 29.19 -10.63
CA TYR A 414 -41.04 30.29 -9.80
C TYR A 414 -39.51 30.52 -9.85
N PHE A 415 -38.77 29.46 -9.69
CA PHE A 415 -37.31 29.50 -9.71
C PHE A 415 -36.75 29.73 -11.11
N TYR A 416 -37.38 29.22 -12.16
CA TYR A 416 -37.01 29.50 -13.55
C TYR A 416 -37.08 31.01 -13.86
N GLU A 417 -38.19 31.65 -13.52
CA GLU A 417 -38.35 33.09 -13.73
C GLU A 417 -37.34 33.90 -12.91
N MET A 418 -37.22 33.57 -11.61
CA MET A 418 -36.28 34.24 -10.71
C MET A 418 -34.83 34.13 -11.20
N SER A 419 -34.38 32.92 -11.61
CA SER A 419 -33.03 32.70 -12.09
C SER A 419 -32.73 33.42 -13.41
N SER A 420 -33.72 33.50 -14.31
CA SER A 420 -33.60 34.28 -15.55
C SER A 420 -33.36 35.75 -15.29
N ARG A 421 -33.96 36.31 -14.24
CA ARG A 421 -33.75 37.70 -13.78
C ARG A 421 -32.45 37.89 -13.01
N LEU A 422 -32.05 36.89 -12.21
CA LEU A 422 -30.81 36.88 -11.44
C LEU A 422 -29.57 36.77 -12.33
N GLY A 423 -29.63 35.87 -13.31
CA GLY A 423 -28.51 35.54 -14.20
C GLY A 423 -27.52 34.56 -13.58
N VAL A 424 -26.79 33.84 -14.44
CA VAL A 424 -25.90 32.76 -14.01
C VAL A 424 -24.79 33.23 -13.10
N ARG A 425 -24.20 34.40 -13.33
CA ARG A 425 -23.04 34.87 -12.52
C ARG A 425 -23.44 35.13 -11.07
N ARG A 426 -24.49 35.90 -10.83
CA ARG A 426 -24.96 36.16 -9.45
C ARG A 426 -25.39 34.88 -8.74
N LEU A 427 -26.02 33.95 -9.48
CA LEU A 427 -26.42 32.66 -8.93
C LEU A 427 -25.19 31.83 -8.57
N HIS A 428 -24.21 31.75 -9.46
CA HIS A 428 -22.97 31.04 -9.23
C HIS A 428 -22.19 31.59 -8.03
N ASP A 429 -21.97 32.95 -8.03
CA ASP A 429 -21.18 33.58 -6.98
C ASP A 429 -21.83 33.40 -5.60
N PHE A 430 -23.16 33.51 -5.53
CA PHE A 430 -23.90 33.32 -4.28
C PHE A 430 -23.84 31.86 -3.80
N LEU A 431 -23.97 30.88 -4.69
CA LEU A 431 -23.89 29.47 -4.33
C LEU A 431 -22.46 29.05 -3.93
N ALA A 432 -21.45 29.71 -4.49
CA ALA A 432 -20.04 29.50 -4.08
C ALA A 432 -19.80 29.91 -2.62
N GLU A 433 -20.49 30.95 -2.09
CA GLU A 433 -20.39 31.34 -0.68
C GLU A 433 -20.86 30.24 0.29
N PHE A 434 -21.68 29.29 -0.19
CA PHE A 434 -22.07 28.09 0.57
C PHE A 434 -21.11 26.90 0.38
N GLY A 435 -19.96 27.12 -0.25
CA GLY A 435 -18.93 26.07 -0.47
C GLY A 435 -19.27 25.09 -1.60
N LEU A 436 -20.29 25.35 -2.41
CA LEU A 436 -20.61 24.49 -3.55
C LEU A 436 -19.54 24.59 -4.62
N GLY A 437 -19.08 23.45 -5.11
CA GLY A 437 -18.02 23.36 -6.13
C GLY A 437 -16.59 23.28 -5.56
N GLU A 438 -16.42 23.36 -4.25
CA GLU A 438 -15.13 23.26 -3.55
C GLU A 438 -15.10 22.07 -2.56
N PRO A 439 -13.92 21.52 -2.24
CA PRO A 439 -13.79 20.56 -1.15
C PRO A 439 -14.16 21.19 0.19
N THR A 440 -14.78 20.41 1.08
CA THR A 440 -15.18 20.88 2.42
C THR A 440 -14.00 21.03 3.37
N GLY A 441 -12.87 20.38 3.05
CA GLY A 441 -11.68 20.32 3.90
C GLY A 441 -11.77 19.22 4.97
N ILE A 442 -12.64 18.23 4.80
CA ILE A 442 -12.65 17.05 5.66
C ILE A 442 -11.26 16.43 5.71
N ASP A 443 -10.81 16.02 6.89
CA ASP A 443 -9.45 15.56 7.17
C ASP A 443 -9.13 14.13 6.70
N ILE A 444 -10.03 13.49 5.95
CA ILE A 444 -9.81 12.23 5.26
C ILE A 444 -9.66 12.45 3.75
N GLY A 445 -8.66 11.81 3.16
CA GLY A 445 -8.33 12.01 1.77
C GLY A 445 -9.36 11.47 0.77
N GLY A 446 -9.31 12.03 -0.46
CA GLY A 446 -10.09 11.52 -1.58
C GLY A 446 -11.44 12.19 -1.79
N GLU A 447 -11.72 13.30 -1.07
CA GLU A 447 -12.86 14.14 -1.33
C GLU A 447 -12.80 14.70 -2.75
N LYS A 448 -13.95 14.73 -3.41
CA LYS A 448 -14.11 15.31 -4.73
C LYS A 448 -14.94 16.57 -4.65
N ALA A 449 -14.40 17.67 -5.15
CA ALA A 449 -15.16 18.89 -5.34
C ALA A 449 -16.41 18.61 -6.19
N GLY A 450 -17.52 19.23 -5.86
CA GLY A 450 -18.72 19.21 -6.68
C GLY A 450 -18.50 20.01 -7.98
N ILE A 451 -19.55 20.05 -8.80
CA ILE A 451 -19.59 20.92 -9.98
C ILE A 451 -20.53 22.07 -9.68
N LEU A 452 -20.01 23.29 -9.63
CA LEU A 452 -20.80 24.50 -9.60
C LEU A 452 -20.80 25.10 -11.02
N PRO A 453 -21.91 24.97 -11.78
CA PRO A 453 -21.94 25.36 -13.18
C PRO A 453 -21.71 26.87 -13.38
N SER A 454 -20.86 27.21 -14.34
CA SER A 454 -20.66 28.59 -14.84
C SER A 454 -20.25 28.58 -16.31
N PRO A 455 -20.33 29.71 -17.03
CA PRO A 455 -19.78 29.82 -18.37
C PRO A 455 -18.30 29.43 -18.45
N GLU A 456 -17.52 29.80 -17.46
CA GLU A 456 -16.08 29.54 -17.35
C GLU A 456 -15.82 28.04 -17.13
N TRP A 457 -16.55 27.41 -16.18
CA TRP A 457 -16.50 25.96 -15.99
C TRP A 457 -16.87 25.23 -17.29
N LYS A 458 -17.92 25.64 -17.98
CA LYS A 458 -18.39 24.99 -19.21
C LYS A 458 -17.33 25.07 -20.31
N GLN A 459 -16.64 26.19 -20.46
CA GLN A 459 -15.54 26.34 -21.41
C GLN A 459 -14.38 25.37 -21.14
N GLN A 460 -14.09 25.07 -19.89
CA GLN A 460 -13.02 24.15 -19.50
C GLN A 460 -13.47 22.69 -19.58
N ALA A 461 -14.72 22.37 -19.25
CA ALA A 461 -15.24 21.02 -19.18
C ALA A 461 -15.45 20.38 -20.55
N PHE A 462 -15.83 21.17 -21.55
CA PHE A 462 -16.17 20.69 -22.90
C PHE A 462 -15.08 20.99 -23.93
N ARG A 463 -14.78 20.00 -24.78
CA ARG A 463 -13.73 20.11 -25.82
C ARG A 463 -14.18 20.87 -27.08
N LYS A 464 -15.45 20.72 -27.47
CA LYS A 464 -15.99 21.33 -28.68
C LYS A 464 -16.47 22.75 -28.38
N ARG A 465 -16.08 23.72 -29.22
CA ARG A 465 -16.50 25.13 -29.07
C ARG A 465 -18.01 25.33 -29.06
N SER A 466 -18.77 24.55 -29.82
CA SER A 466 -20.22 24.58 -29.79
C SER A 466 -20.82 24.28 -28.41
N ASP A 467 -20.17 23.37 -27.68
CA ASP A 467 -20.65 22.88 -26.38
C ASP A 467 -20.13 23.78 -25.21
N GLN A 468 -19.19 24.69 -25.50
CA GLN A 468 -18.64 25.66 -24.54
C GLN A 468 -19.50 26.90 -24.34
N VAL A 469 -20.48 27.14 -25.25
CA VAL A 469 -21.37 28.33 -25.18
C VAL A 469 -22.41 28.10 -24.08
N TRP A 470 -22.54 29.10 -23.21
CA TRP A 470 -23.59 29.11 -22.19
C TRP A 470 -24.89 29.66 -22.78
N PHE A 471 -25.95 28.91 -22.70
CA PHE A 471 -27.27 29.29 -23.16
C PHE A 471 -28.16 29.73 -21.98
N PRO A 472 -29.06 30.72 -22.15
CA PRO A 472 -29.95 31.16 -21.09
C PRO A 472 -30.79 30.06 -20.45
N GLY A 473 -31.14 29.00 -21.22
CA GLY A 473 -31.86 27.83 -20.72
C GLY A 473 -31.09 27.03 -19.68
N GLU A 474 -29.77 27.04 -19.72
CA GLU A 474 -28.93 26.38 -18.71
C GLU A 474 -29.01 27.08 -17.36
N THR A 475 -29.12 28.43 -17.35
CA THR A 475 -29.37 29.19 -16.11
C THR A 475 -30.70 28.80 -15.49
N VAL A 476 -31.75 28.62 -16.32
CA VAL A 476 -33.07 28.17 -15.89
C VAL A 476 -32.99 26.83 -15.17
N ILE A 477 -32.36 25.82 -15.80
CA ILE A 477 -32.23 24.48 -15.20
C ILE A 477 -31.34 24.51 -13.96
N PHE A 478 -30.24 25.27 -13.98
CA PHE A 478 -29.31 25.38 -12.86
C PHE A 478 -30.00 25.83 -11.56
N SER A 479 -31.10 26.60 -11.66
CA SER A 479 -31.84 27.09 -10.48
C SER A 479 -32.62 26.01 -9.72
N ILE A 480 -32.80 24.85 -10.30
CA ILE A 480 -33.53 23.72 -9.67
C ILE A 480 -32.62 22.52 -9.36
N GLY A 481 -31.30 22.65 -9.61
CA GLY A 481 -30.26 21.69 -9.27
C GLY A 481 -29.91 20.70 -10.37
#